data_16519dfe2629619ab7e646e81e2e12b6
#
_entry.id   16519dfe2629619ab7e646e81e2e12b6
#
_cell.length_a   1.000
_cell.length_b   1.000
_cell.length_c   1.000
_cell.angle_alpha   90.00
_cell.angle_beta   90.00
_cell.angle_gamma   90.00
#
_symmetry.space_group_name_H-M   'P 1'
#
loop_
_entity.id
_entity.type
_entity.pdbx_description
1 polymer ?
#
loop_
_entity_poly.entity_id
_entity_poly.type
_entity_poly.pdbx_seq_one_letter_code
_entity_poly.pdbx_strand_id
1 'polypeptide(L)'
;LTIKRESTEKMKFLGKIVNGNKSNWPYKVFEKTYVKFNKMQQEHQAKGEWMDSWKVEINPDGRTEGFCFHLIGCPIAKHAKEHGYADLLPYLCRTDHYLAEVMHARLIRTQTEALGGDCCDYWYVGDESPALEQYKDLEKI
;
A
#
# COMPACT_ATOMS: atom_id res chain seq x y z
N LEU A 1 0.61 22.09 -13.83
CA LEU A 1 2.03 22.21 -13.39
C LEU A 1 2.13 22.75 -11.97
N THR A 2 1.34 23.73 -11.56
CA THR A 2 1.35 24.37 -10.23
C THR A 2 0.87 23.41 -9.13
N ILE A 3 -0.22 22.69 -9.35
CA ILE A 3 -0.81 21.75 -8.38
C ILE A 3 0.19 20.62 -8.01
N LYS A 4 0.91 20.08 -8.98
CA LYS A 4 1.91 19.03 -8.76
C LYS A 4 3.08 19.53 -7.90
N ARG A 5 3.48 20.80 -8.08
CA ARG A 5 4.59 21.40 -7.33
C ARG A 5 4.21 21.68 -5.87
N GLU A 6 3.02 22.20 -5.60
CA GLU A 6 2.54 22.49 -4.24
C GLU A 6 2.29 21.21 -3.42
N SER A 7 1.71 20.17 -4.04
CA SER A 7 1.53 18.89 -3.37
C SER A 7 2.88 18.26 -3.03
N THR A 8 3.89 18.34 -3.93
CA THR A 8 5.22 17.82 -3.69
C THR A 8 5.92 18.51 -2.51
N GLU A 9 5.79 19.83 -2.37
CA GLU A 9 6.41 20.55 -1.24
C GLU A 9 5.75 20.22 0.11
N LYS A 10 4.43 20.13 0.15
CA LYS A 10 3.70 19.67 1.36
C LYS A 10 4.06 18.24 1.73
N MET A 11 4.21 17.38 0.74
CA MET A 11 4.63 15.99 0.94
C MET A 11 6.07 15.87 1.44
N LYS A 12 7.00 16.70 0.95
CA LYS A 12 8.38 16.77 1.47
C LYS A 12 8.45 17.16 2.95
N PHE A 13 7.52 17.99 3.42
CA PHE A 13 7.44 18.33 4.84
C PHE A 13 7.05 17.10 5.68
N LEU A 14 6.11 16.28 5.21
CA LEU A 14 5.77 15.00 5.84
C LEU A 14 6.98 14.07 5.93
N GLY A 15 7.78 13.95 4.88
CA GLY A 15 8.99 13.13 4.87
C GLY A 15 10.07 13.55 5.88
N LYS A 16 10.06 14.82 6.35
CA LYS A 16 10.94 15.28 7.45
C LYS A 16 10.49 14.73 8.81
N ILE A 17 9.19 14.49 8.96
CA ILE A 17 8.58 13.99 10.21
C ILE A 17 8.46 12.47 10.17
N VAL A 18 8.00 11.93 9.04
CA VAL A 18 7.77 10.51 8.83
C VAL A 18 8.94 9.94 8.04
N ASN A 19 9.83 9.20 8.69
CA ASN A 19 11.01 8.63 8.06
C ASN A 19 11.12 7.15 8.41
N GLY A 20 10.95 6.29 7.40
CA GLY A 20 10.96 4.84 7.53
C GLY A 20 12.29 4.24 7.97
N ASN A 21 13.43 4.96 7.76
CA ASN A 21 14.75 4.51 8.19
C ASN A 21 15.05 4.82 9.65
N LYS A 22 14.50 5.91 10.18
CA LYS A 22 14.88 6.43 11.50
C LYS A 22 14.11 5.78 12.64
N SER A 23 12.93 5.27 12.38
CA SER A 23 12.14 4.66 13.42
C SER A 23 10.99 3.79 12.85
N ASN A 24 10.59 2.78 13.62
CA ASN A 24 9.46 1.91 13.28
C ASN A 24 8.09 2.52 13.63
N TRP A 25 8.02 3.72 14.21
CA TRP A 25 6.74 4.28 14.63
C TRP A 25 5.77 4.52 13.47
N PRO A 26 6.18 4.96 12.26
CA PRO A 26 5.25 5.13 11.16
C PRO A 26 4.58 3.81 10.79
N TYR A 27 5.34 2.72 10.72
CA TYR A 27 4.83 1.39 10.41
C TYR A 27 3.84 0.89 11.48
N LYS A 28 4.13 1.14 12.77
CA LYS A 28 3.21 0.81 13.87
C LYS A 28 1.92 1.62 13.82
N VAL A 29 1.97 2.87 13.36
CA VAL A 29 0.76 3.69 13.15
C VAL A 29 -0.08 3.11 12.02
N PHE A 30 0.54 2.74 10.90
CA PHE A 30 -0.16 2.08 9.79
C PHE A 30 -0.79 0.76 10.25
N GLU A 31 -0.04 -0.10 10.91
CA GLU A 31 -0.53 -1.37 11.43
C GLU A 31 -1.78 -1.17 12.32
N LYS A 32 -1.71 -0.28 13.30
CA LYS A 32 -2.85 0.03 14.18
C LYS A 32 -4.05 0.57 13.40
N THR A 33 -3.80 1.37 12.36
CA THR A 33 -4.86 1.92 11.50
C THR A 33 -5.56 0.81 10.74
N TYR A 34 -4.80 -0.12 10.15
CA TYR A 34 -5.38 -1.25 9.42
C TYR A 34 -6.09 -2.25 10.35
N VAL A 35 -5.57 -2.50 11.56
CA VAL A 35 -6.27 -3.31 12.58
C VAL A 35 -7.62 -2.69 12.93
N LYS A 36 -7.65 -1.37 13.15
CA LYS A 36 -8.90 -0.65 13.42
C LYS A 36 -9.85 -0.69 12.21
N PHE A 37 -9.32 -0.51 11.01
CA PHE A 37 -10.10 -0.60 9.77
C PHE A 37 -10.74 -1.99 9.61
N ASN A 38 -9.97 -3.07 9.81
CA ASN A 38 -10.50 -4.43 9.76
C ASN A 38 -11.65 -4.65 10.73
N LYS A 39 -11.52 -4.18 11.97
CA LYS A 39 -12.58 -4.31 12.96
C LYS A 39 -13.85 -3.56 12.53
N MET A 40 -13.70 -2.32 12.09
CA MET A 40 -14.79 -1.49 11.61
C MET A 40 -15.47 -2.13 10.39
N GLN A 41 -14.70 -2.67 9.46
CA GLN A 41 -15.20 -3.36 8.28
C GLN A 41 -16.03 -4.59 8.67
N GLN A 42 -15.55 -5.42 9.58
CA GLN A 42 -16.29 -6.59 10.08
C GLN A 42 -17.63 -6.19 10.72
N GLU A 43 -17.66 -5.09 11.49
CA GLU A 43 -18.86 -4.55 12.10
C GLU A 43 -19.90 -4.08 11.06
N HIS A 44 -19.45 -3.46 9.95
CA HIS A 44 -20.31 -3.04 8.85
C HIS A 44 -20.79 -4.24 8.02
N GLN A 45 -19.90 -5.18 7.71
CA GLN A 45 -20.27 -6.38 6.96
C GLN A 45 -21.28 -7.25 7.70
N ALA A 46 -21.21 -7.33 9.03
CA ALA A 46 -22.21 -8.03 9.84
C ALA A 46 -23.62 -7.41 9.73
N LYS A 47 -23.71 -6.15 9.28
CA LYS A 47 -24.98 -5.44 9.01
C LYS A 47 -25.38 -5.48 7.53
N GLY A 48 -24.62 -6.18 6.67
CA GLY A 48 -24.83 -6.20 5.23
C GLY A 48 -24.33 -4.95 4.50
N GLU A 49 -23.51 -4.14 5.16
CA GLU A 49 -22.88 -2.92 4.61
C GLU A 49 -21.45 -3.23 4.14
N TRP A 50 -20.87 -2.41 3.29
CA TRP A 50 -19.48 -2.51 2.81
C TRP A 50 -19.09 -3.88 2.25
N MET A 51 -20.01 -4.54 1.56
CA MET A 51 -19.80 -5.89 1.02
C MET A 51 -18.74 -5.92 -0.07
N ASP A 52 -18.60 -4.85 -0.86
CA ASP A 52 -17.50 -4.64 -1.80
C ASP A 52 -16.39 -3.85 -1.11
N SER A 53 -15.52 -4.54 -0.39
CA SER A 53 -14.39 -3.95 0.33
C SER A 53 -13.24 -4.95 0.39
N TRP A 54 -12.01 -4.44 0.59
CA TRP A 54 -10.84 -5.31 0.72
C TRP A 54 -10.91 -6.16 1.99
N LYS A 55 -10.51 -7.42 1.88
CA LYS A 55 -10.04 -8.17 3.03
C LYS A 55 -8.58 -7.78 3.27
N VAL A 56 -8.24 -7.38 4.49
CA VAL A 56 -6.88 -7.01 4.87
C VAL A 56 -6.28 -8.10 5.74
N GLU A 57 -5.15 -8.66 5.33
CA GLU A 57 -4.35 -9.59 6.13
C GLU A 57 -3.05 -8.88 6.54
N ILE A 58 -2.84 -8.78 7.86
CA ILE A 58 -1.69 -8.06 8.42
C ILE A 58 -0.55 -9.03 8.63
N ASN A 59 0.59 -8.72 8.02
CA ASN A 59 1.84 -9.48 8.08
C ASN A 59 1.68 -10.99 7.79
N PRO A 60 1.00 -11.39 6.71
CA PRO A 60 0.81 -12.81 6.40
C PRO A 60 2.14 -13.52 6.09
N ASP A 61 3.14 -12.77 5.61
CA ASP A 61 4.47 -13.30 5.26
C ASP A 61 5.43 -13.39 6.45
N GLY A 62 5.03 -12.99 7.66
CA GLY A 62 5.87 -13.03 8.85
C GLY A 62 7.11 -12.13 8.78
N ARG A 63 7.01 -10.98 8.09
CA ARG A 63 8.12 -10.02 7.97
C ARG A 63 8.47 -9.43 9.33
N THR A 64 9.76 -9.29 9.60
CA THR A 64 10.27 -8.73 10.88
C THR A 64 10.64 -7.26 10.78
N GLU A 65 10.70 -6.71 9.56
CA GLU A 65 11.06 -5.32 9.27
C GLU A 65 9.92 -4.62 8.53
N GLY A 66 9.73 -3.34 8.82
CA GLY A 66 8.78 -2.49 8.11
C GLY A 66 7.33 -2.79 8.42
N PHE A 67 6.47 -2.67 7.43
CA PHE A 67 5.04 -2.98 7.51
C PHE A 67 4.59 -3.80 6.32
N CYS A 68 4.13 -5.02 6.58
CA CYS A 68 3.63 -5.95 5.57
C CYS A 68 2.13 -6.18 5.75
N PHE A 69 1.38 -6.20 4.66
CA PHE A 69 -0.03 -6.59 4.62
C PHE A 69 -0.43 -6.99 3.21
N HIS A 70 -1.49 -7.79 3.12
CA HIS A 70 -2.13 -8.12 1.85
C HIS A 70 -3.52 -7.51 1.77
N LEU A 71 -3.88 -7.01 0.59
CA LEU A 71 -5.24 -6.60 0.24
C LEU A 71 -5.82 -7.62 -0.72
N ILE A 72 -6.96 -8.20 -0.39
CA ILE A 72 -7.64 -9.23 -1.17
C ILE A 72 -9.04 -8.76 -1.53
N GLY A 73 -9.47 -9.04 -2.76
CA GLY A 73 -10.78 -8.65 -3.26
C GLY A 73 -10.87 -7.16 -3.57
N CYS A 74 -9.94 -6.64 -4.37
CA CYS A 74 -9.87 -5.22 -4.71
C CYS A 74 -11.16 -4.73 -5.43
N PRO A 75 -12.00 -3.90 -4.79
CA PRO A 75 -13.23 -3.39 -5.40
C PRO A 75 -12.94 -2.45 -6.57
N ILE A 76 -11.80 -1.77 -6.56
CA ILE A 76 -11.36 -0.91 -7.66
C ILE A 76 -11.03 -1.77 -8.89
N ALA A 77 -10.30 -2.88 -8.70
CA ALA A 77 -9.98 -3.80 -9.79
C ALA A 77 -11.25 -4.47 -10.34
N LYS A 78 -12.17 -4.89 -9.48
CA LYS A 78 -13.47 -5.43 -9.87
C LYS A 78 -14.23 -4.43 -10.73
N HIS A 79 -14.45 -3.23 -10.21
CA HIS A 79 -15.18 -2.17 -10.91
C HIS A 79 -14.55 -1.80 -12.25
N ALA A 80 -13.23 -1.64 -12.31
CA ALA A 80 -12.53 -1.29 -13.53
C ALA A 80 -12.65 -2.37 -14.60
N LYS A 81 -12.56 -3.65 -14.21
CA LYS A 81 -12.76 -4.79 -15.13
C LYS A 81 -14.19 -4.82 -15.68
N GLU A 82 -15.21 -4.62 -14.84
CA GLU A 82 -16.62 -4.61 -15.21
C GLU A 82 -16.98 -3.46 -16.17
N HIS A 83 -16.26 -2.34 -16.09
CA HIS A 83 -16.54 -1.12 -16.87
C HIS A 83 -15.54 -0.85 -18.00
N GLY A 84 -14.62 -1.78 -18.28
CA GLY A 84 -13.66 -1.63 -19.38
C GLY A 84 -12.48 -0.68 -19.10
N TYR A 85 -12.14 -0.42 -17.83
CA TYR A 85 -11.03 0.45 -17.41
C TYR A 85 -9.82 -0.32 -16.88
N ALA A 86 -9.77 -1.64 -17.11
CA ALA A 86 -8.71 -2.50 -16.56
C ALA A 86 -7.30 -2.02 -16.95
N ASP A 87 -7.12 -1.48 -18.15
CA ASP A 87 -5.83 -0.98 -18.66
C ASP A 87 -5.28 0.22 -17.84
N LEU A 88 -6.13 0.91 -17.08
CA LEU A 88 -5.72 2.04 -16.25
C LEU A 88 -5.23 1.61 -14.87
N LEU A 89 -5.56 0.41 -14.42
CA LEU A 89 -5.24 -0.09 -13.08
C LEU A 89 -3.74 -0.10 -12.77
N PRO A 90 -2.83 -0.54 -13.66
CA PRO A 90 -1.41 -0.54 -13.36
C PRO A 90 -0.86 0.87 -13.06
N TYR A 91 -1.38 1.89 -13.71
CA TYR A 91 -0.98 3.29 -13.47
C TYR A 91 -1.46 3.78 -12.10
N LEU A 92 -2.67 3.40 -11.69
CA LEU A 92 -3.20 3.72 -10.37
C LEU A 92 -2.40 3.00 -9.28
N CYS A 93 -2.18 1.70 -9.43
CA CYS A 93 -1.44 0.90 -8.45
C CYS A 93 0.00 1.39 -8.25
N ARG A 94 0.66 1.89 -9.29
CA ARG A 94 2.02 2.47 -9.18
C ARG A 94 2.10 3.71 -8.30
N THR A 95 1.00 4.40 -8.05
CA THR A 95 1.00 5.61 -7.19
C THR A 95 1.43 5.33 -5.77
N ASP A 96 1.24 4.11 -5.27
CA ASP A 96 1.64 3.68 -3.92
C ASP A 96 3.16 3.74 -3.72
N HIS A 97 3.94 3.49 -4.77
CA HIS A 97 5.40 3.62 -4.72
C HIS A 97 5.85 5.07 -4.48
N TYR A 98 5.17 6.05 -5.10
CA TYR A 98 5.50 7.46 -4.89
C TYR A 98 5.17 7.92 -3.48
N LEU A 99 4.09 7.39 -2.89
CA LEU A 99 3.73 7.68 -1.50
C LEU A 99 4.81 7.15 -0.54
N ALA A 100 5.31 5.93 -0.78
CA ALA A 100 6.40 5.36 -0.01
C ALA A 100 7.66 6.23 -0.07
N GLU A 101 8.07 6.66 -1.26
CA GLU A 101 9.28 7.46 -1.47
C GLU A 101 9.25 8.79 -0.69
N VAL A 102 8.09 9.42 -0.57
CA VAL A 102 7.93 10.66 0.22
C VAL A 102 8.23 10.44 1.70
N MET A 103 8.00 9.23 2.21
CA MET A 103 8.21 8.87 3.62
C MET A 103 9.57 8.23 3.88
N HIS A 104 10.54 8.34 2.95
CA HIS A 104 11.82 7.63 3.01
C HIS A 104 11.62 6.12 3.22
N ALA A 105 10.69 5.56 2.47
CA ALA A 105 10.38 4.15 2.42
C ALA A 105 10.38 3.65 0.98
N ARG A 106 10.40 2.35 0.82
CA ARG A 106 10.21 1.65 -0.44
C ARG A 106 9.06 0.66 -0.29
N LEU A 107 8.23 0.58 -1.32
CA LEU A 107 7.25 -0.48 -1.45
C LEU A 107 7.88 -1.63 -2.23
N ILE A 108 7.93 -2.80 -1.61
CA ILE A 108 8.20 -4.08 -2.26
C ILE A 108 6.83 -4.71 -2.50
N ARG A 109 6.50 -4.98 -3.77
CA ARG A 109 5.23 -5.58 -4.19
C ARG A 109 5.48 -6.51 -5.36
N THR A 110 5.18 -7.79 -5.21
CA THR A 110 5.47 -8.82 -6.20
C THR A 110 4.25 -9.18 -7.05
N GLN A 111 3.04 -8.86 -6.56
CA GLN A 111 1.80 -9.10 -7.29
C GLN A 111 0.73 -8.06 -6.98
N THR A 112 -0.20 -7.88 -7.92
CA THR A 112 -1.43 -7.12 -7.74
C THR A 112 -2.60 -7.82 -8.42
N GLU A 113 -3.80 -7.68 -7.88
CA GLU A 113 -5.01 -8.17 -8.54
C GLU A 113 -5.28 -7.47 -9.87
N ALA A 114 -4.75 -6.27 -10.07
CA ALA A 114 -4.80 -5.55 -11.34
C ALA A 114 -4.09 -6.31 -12.46
N LEU A 115 -2.99 -7.01 -12.14
CA LEU A 115 -2.20 -7.82 -13.05
C LEU A 115 -2.52 -9.33 -12.99
N GLY A 116 -3.60 -9.70 -12.29
CA GLY A 116 -4.07 -11.09 -12.22
C GLY A 116 -3.52 -11.89 -11.04
N GLY A 117 -2.86 -11.25 -10.07
CA GLY A 117 -2.47 -11.88 -8.82
C GLY A 117 -3.67 -12.18 -7.91
N ASP A 118 -3.47 -13.06 -6.94
CA ASP A 118 -4.50 -13.46 -5.96
C ASP A 118 -4.74 -12.39 -4.88
N CYS A 119 -3.78 -11.49 -4.71
CA CYS A 119 -3.86 -10.35 -3.81
C CYS A 119 -2.97 -9.20 -4.31
N CYS A 120 -3.06 -8.05 -3.64
CA CYS A 120 -2.03 -7.04 -3.71
C CYS A 120 -1.16 -7.18 -2.46
N ASP A 121 0.06 -7.63 -2.61
CA ASP A 121 1.02 -7.75 -1.53
C ASP A 121 1.76 -6.42 -1.32
N TYR A 122 1.80 -5.97 -0.08
CA TYR A 122 2.46 -4.74 0.30
C TYR A 122 3.50 -5.01 1.38
N TRP A 123 4.74 -4.64 1.12
CA TRP A 123 5.76 -4.61 2.14
C TRP A 123 6.55 -3.29 2.06
N TYR A 124 6.28 -2.41 3.02
CA TYR A 124 6.99 -1.14 3.15
C TYR A 124 8.19 -1.31 4.07
N VAL A 125 9.38 -0.97 3.56
CA VAL A 125 10.64 -0.93 4.30
C VAL A 125 11.28 0.45 4.16
N GLY A 126 12.28 0.77 4.99
CA GLY A 126 13.07 2.00 4.80
C GLY A 126 13.80 1.99 3.45
N ASP A 127 14.02 3.17 2.86
CA ASP A 127 14.72 3.28 1.56
C ASP A 127 16.23 2.97 1.65
N GLU A 128 16.77 2.81 2.88
CA GLU A 128 18.12 2.33 3.19
C GLU A 128 18.14 0.87 3.69
N SER A 129 17.00 0.17 3.65
CA SER A 129 16.89 -1.21 4.15
C SER A 129 17.75 -2.19 3.34
N PRO A 130 18.50 -3.09 4.00
CA PRO A 130 19.23 -4.15 3.30
C PRO A 130 18.32 -5.15 2.57
N ALA A 131 17.05 -5.24 2.94
CA ALA A 131 16.07 -6.08 2.25
C ALA A 131 15.93 -5.69 0.76
N LEU A 132 16.17 -4.43 0.41
CA LEU A 132 16.06 -3.93 -0.96
C LEU A 132 17.04 -4.57 -1.93
N GLU A 133 18.19 -5.05 -1.47
CA GLU A 133 19.17 -5.70 -2.35
C GLU A 133 18.61 -6.98 -3.00
N GLN A 134 17.78 -7.72 -2.28
CA GLN A 134 17.11 -8.91 -2.80
C GLN A 134 16.08 -8.57 -3.89
N TYR A 135 15.52 -7.36 -3.87
CA TYR A 135 14.42 -6.92 -4.74
C TYR A 135 14.82 -5.79 -5.69
N LYS A 136 16.13 -5.57 -5.91
CA LYS A 136 16.64 -4.45 -6.72
C LYS A 136 16.16 -4.44 -8.16
N ASP A 137 15.95 -5.63 -8.74
CA ASP A 137 15.50 -5.82 -10.13
C ASP A 137 13.98 -5.97 -10.23
N LEU A 138 13.25 -5.84 -9.11
CA LEU A 138 11.79 -5.96 -9.10
C LEU A 138 11.15 -4.76 -9.79
N GLU A 139 10.30 -5.03 -10.77
CA GLU A 139 9.52 -3.98 -11.43
C GLU A 139 8.53 -3.34 -10.45
N LYS A 140 8.37 -2.02 -10.53
CA LYS A 140 7.33 -1.30 -9.78
C LYS A 140 5.97 -1.52 -10.43
N ILE A 141 5.21 -2.43 -9.88
CA ILE A 141 3.85 -2.79 -10.33
C ILE A 141 2.78 -2.18 -9.43
#